data_c759b13522d462fd7d20595930688606
#
_entry.id   c759b13522d462fd7d20595930688606
#
_cell.length_a   1.000
_cell.length_b   1.000
_cell.length_c   1.000
_cell.angle_alpha   90.00
_cell.angle_beta   90.00
_cell.angle_gamma   90.00
#
_symmetry.space_group_name_H-M   'P 1'
#
loop_
_entity.id
_entity.type
_entity.pdbx_description
1 polymer ?
#
loop_
_entity_poly.entity_id
_entity_poly.type
_entity_poly.pdbx_seq_one_letter_code
_entity_poly.pdbx_strand_id
1 'polypeptide(L)'
;MELLAPAEGESVLDAGCGTGIFTLDFLAAGSRVTGIDISVPMLQRAREKAGEDSFRVLAGDILNLPFADEAFDKAVSVTALEFVEDAERAVRELFRVTKRGGSIVVASLNSLSPWAVRRRAEAQAKPGSIFREALFRSPDELCALATVEGTVRTAVHFQKDEAPDQIGEIERLGRQAGLMTGAFVAVCWKKN
;
A
#
# COMPACT_ATOMS: atom_id res chain seq x y z
N MET A 1 3.99 -4.37 -7.27
CA MET A 1 4.27 -3.82 -8.63
C MET A 1 3.30 -4.34 -9.68
N GLU A 2 3.09 -5.65 -9.83
CA GLU A 2 2.23 -6.24 -10.87
C GLU A 2 0.80 -5.66 -10.92
N LEU A 3 0.15 -5.44 -9.77
CA LEU A 3 -1.22 -4.92 -9.72
C LEU A 3 -1.32 -3.45 -10.16
N LEU A 4 -0.36 -2.60 -9.81
CA LEU A 4 -0.36 -1.21 -10.23
C LEU A 4 0.12 -1.06 -11.67
N ALA A 5 1.08 -1.91 -12.08
CA ALA A 5 1.75 -1.89 -13.39
C ALA A 5 2.10 -0.46 -13.84
N PRO A 6 2.93 0.27 -13.05
CA PRO A 6 3.28 1.64 -13.40
C PRO A 6 4.08 1.66 -14.71
N ALA A 7 3.84 2.67 -15.54
CA ALA A 7 4.52 2.82 -16.82
C ALA A 7 5.28 4.15 -16.91
N GLU A 8 6.22 4.21 -17.85
CA GLU A 8 7.02 5.41 -18.10
C GLU A 8 6.12 6.61 -18.43
N GLY A 9 6.38 7.74 -17.79
CA GLY A 9 5.65 8.99 -17.97
C GLY A 9 4.29 9.08 -17.29
N GLU A 10 3.76 7.99 -16.73
CA GLU A 10 2.51 8.04 -15.95
C GLU A 10 2.68 8.84 -14.64
N SER A 11 1.64 9.58 -14.27
CA SER A 11 1.56 10.26 -12.98
C SER A 11 1.00 9.31 -11.92
N VAL A 12 1.78 9.05 -10.88
CA VAL A 12 1.42 8.13 -9.78
C VAL A 12 1.38 8.90 -8.46
N LEU A 13 0.27 8.81 -7.74
CA LEU A 13 0.17 9.24 -6.35
C LEU A 13 0.52 8.07 -5.43
N ASP A 14 1.50 8.27 -4.54
CA ASP A 14 1.82 7.37 -3.42
C ASP A 14 1.30 7.99 -2.12
N ALA A 15 0.12 7.56 -1.68
CA ALA A 15 -0.59 8.13 -0.53
C ALA A 15 -0.28 7.34 0.76
N GLY A 16 0.29 8.04 1.74
CA GLY A 16 0.93 7.43 2.90
C GLY A 16 2.30 6.86 2.53
N CYS A 17 3.09 7.58 1.73
CA CYS A 17 4.36 7.09 1.18
C CYS A 17 5.44 6.83 2.24
N GLY A 18 5.27 7.34 3.45
CA GLY A 18 6.21 7.16 4.55
C GLY A 18 7.63 7.56 4.17
N THR A 19 8.57 6.64 4.30
CA THR A 19 9.98 6.84 3.95
C THR A 19 10.31 6.51 2.49
N GLY A 20 9.31 6.36 1.63
CA GLY A 20 9.47 6.20 0.19
C GLY A 20 9.98 4.83 -0.27
N ILE A 21 9.82 3.76 0.53
CA ILE A 21 10.36 2.44 0.17
C ILE A 21 9.76 1.93 -1.14
N PHE A 22 8.44 1.99 -1.28
CA PHE A 22 7.74 1.56 -2.50
C PHE A 22 7.79 2.60 -3.60
N THR A 23 7.89 3.89 -3.24
CA THR A 23 8.05 5.01 -4.18
C THR A 23 9.22 4.79 -5.13
N LEU A 24 10.35 4.26 -4.64
CA LEU A 24 11.55 4.00 -5.44
C LEU A 24 11.28 3.03 -6.60
N ASP A 25 10.44 2.03 -6.39
CA ASP A 25 10.08 1.07 -7.45
C ASP A 25 9.24 1.73 -8.56
N PHE A 26 8.37 2.69 -8.21
CA PHE A 26 7.58 3.44 -9.19
C PHE A 26 8.44 4.41 -9.99
N LEU A 27 9.40 5.06 -9.33
CA LEU A 27 10.40 5.92 -10.00
C LEU A 27 11.28 5.09 -10.95
N ALA A 28 11.72 3.91 -10.52
CA ALA A 28 12.53 3.01 -11.36
C ALA A 28 11.76 2.52 -12.60
N ALA A 29 10.41 2.46 -12.53
CA ALA A 29 9.56 2.19 -13.68
C ALA A 29 9.36 3.39 -14.63
N GLY A 30 10.01 4.54 -14.36
CA GLY A 30 9.91 5.75 -15.17
C GLY A 30 8.66 6.60 -14.91
N SER A 31 7.91 6.33 -13.85
CA SER A 31 6.72 7.11 -13.51
C SER A 31 7.10 8.43 -12.83
N ARG A 32 6.25 9.45 -13.01
CA ARG A 32 6.31 10.71 -12.25
C ARG A 32 5.55 10.57 -10.95
N VAL A 33 6.28 10.43 -9.84
CA VAL A 33 5.67 10.11 -8.55
C VAL A 33 5.47 11.37 -7.71
N THR A 34 4.28 11.46 -7.10
CA THR A 34 4.00 12.40 -6.01
C THR A 34 3.69 11.60 -4.75
N GLY A 35 4.48 11.78 -3.71
CA GLY A 35 4.25 11.17 -2.40
C GLY A 35 3.53 12.15 -1.46
N ILE A 36 2.62 11.64 -0.66
CA ILE A 36 1.99 12.38 0.43
C ILE A 36 2.00 11.56 1.71
N ASP A 37 2.33 12.19 2.82
CA ASP A 37 2.30 11.57 4.15
C ASP A 37 2.06 12.64 5.22
N ILE A 38 1.44 12.27 6.34
CA ILE A 38 1.23 13.17 7.46
C ILE A 38 2.52 13.43 8.25
N SER A 39 3.49 12.53 8.17
CA SER A 39 4.75 12.55 8.92
C SER A 39 5.85 13.28 8.19
N VAL A 40 6.06 14.54 8.52
CA VAL A 40 7.16 15.35 7.96
C VAL A 40 8.54 14.67 8.11
N PRO A 41 8.89 14.04 9.26
CA PRO A 41 10.16 13.32 9.39
C PRO A 41 10.30 12.13 8.43
N MET A 42 9.21 11.43 8.09
CA MET A 42 9.23 10.36 7.09
C MET A 42 9.46 10.91 5.69
N LEU A 43 8.81 12.01 5.34
CA LEU A 43 8.99 12.69 4.05
C LEU A 43 10.43 13.18 3.84
N GLN A 44 11.08 13.68 4.88
CA GLN A 44 12.50 14.05 4.81
C GLN A 44 13.37 12.84 4.44
N ARG A 45 13.18 11.69 5.09
CA ARG A 45 13.89 10.45 4.77
C ARG A 45 13.57 9.94 3.36
N ALA A 46 12.34 10.13 2.89
CA ALA A 46 11.96 9.76 1.54
C ALA A 46 12.73 10.59 0.48
N ARG A 47 12.86 11.90 0.69
CA ARG A 47 13.67 12.78 -0.17
C ARG A 47 15.15 12.40 -0.18
N GLU A 48 15.73 12.15 1.00
CA GLU A 48 17.13 11.72 1.12
C GLU A 48 17.41 10.43 0.35
N LYS A 49 16.49 9.47 0.39
CA LYS A 49 16.65 8.18 -0.32
C LYS A 49 16.54 8.28 -1.83
N ALA A 50 15.56 9.06 -2.31
CA ALA A 50 15.28 9.14 -3.73
C ALA A 50 16.16 10.15 -4.47
N GLY A 51 16.84 11.05 -3.74
CA GLY A 51 17.45 12.27 -4.28
C GLY A 51 16.45 13.41 -4.33
N GLU A 52 16.88 14.62 -3.95
CA GLU A 52 16.00 15.76 -3.68
C GLU A 52 15.08 16.12 -4.87
N ASP A 53 15.55 15.92 -6.09
CA ASP A 53 14.83 16.27 -7.33
C ASP A 53 14.10 15.08 -7.97
N SER A 54 14.18 13.89 -7.38
CA SER A 54 13.69 12.67 -8.02
C SER A 54 12.18 12.52 -7.98
N PHE A 55 11.51 13.03 -6.93
CA PHE A 55 10.05 13.01 -6.83
C PHE A 55 9.51 14.12 -5.92
N ARG A 56 8.27 14.47 -6.16
CA ARG A 56 7.57 15.48 -5.36
C ARG A 56 7.01 14.86 -4.10
N VAL A 57 7.24 15.48 -2.92
CA VAL A 57 6.62 15.06 -1.66
C VAL A 57 5.88 16.23 -1.01
N LEU A 58 4.73 15.93 -0.40
CA LEU A 58 3.90 16.89 0.33
C LEU A 58 3.53 16.32 1.69
N ALA A 59 3.49 17.18 2.70
CA ALA A 59 2.85 16.88 3.96
C ALA A 59 1.33 17.04 3.80
N GLY A 60 0.56 16.03 4.19
CA GLY A 60 -0.90 16.09 4.09
C GLY A 60 -1.58 14.83 4.56
N ASP A 61 -2.90 14.90 4.68
CA ASP A 61 -3.77 13.85 5.17
C ASP A 61 -4.40 13.09 3.99
N ILE A 62 -4.29 11.75 4.01
CA ILE A 62 -4.92 10.88 3.01
C ILE A 62 -6.46 10.98 3.02
N LEU A 63 -7.04 11.45 4.12
CA LEU A 63 -8.48 11.68 4.25
C LEU A 63 -8.96 12.95 3.54
N ASN A 64 -8.02 13.83 3.12
CA ASN A 64 -8.33 15.08 2.44
C ASN A 64 -7.16 15.47 1.52
N LEU A 65 -7.05 14.77 0.39
CA LEU A 65 -5.94 14.93 -0.54
C LEU A 65 -5.97 16.31 -1.22
N PRO A 66 -4.87 17.12 -1.14
CA PRO A 66 -4.83 18.47 -1.68
C PRO A 66 -4.60 18.50 -3.20
N PHE A 67 -5.29 17.62 -3.93
CA PHE A 67 -5.19 17.52 -5.38
C PHE A 67 -6.58 17.64 -6.02
N ALA A 68 -6.60 18.15 -7.25
CA ALA A 68 -7.82 18.18 -8.06
C ALA A 68 -8.32 16.77 -8.38
N ASP A 69 -9.58 16.67 -8.75
CA ASP A 69 -10.15 15.44 -9.29
C ASP A 69 -9.38 15.03 -10.55
N GLU A 70 -9.20 13.72 -10.72
CA GLU A 70 -8.58 13.14 -11.93
C GLU A 70 -7.16 13.66 -12.22
N ALA A 71 -6.38 14.00 -11.19
CA ALA A 71 -5.02 14.53 -11.33
C ALA A 71 -3.97 13.47 -11.70
N PHE A 72 -4.20 12.20 -11.34
CA PHE A 72 -3.22 11.12 -11.48
C PHE A 72 -3.72 9.98 -12.37
N ASP A 73 -2.79 9.37 -13.12
CA ASP A 73 -3.10 8.17 -13.91
C ASP A 73 -3.32 6.96 -12.99
N LYS A 74 -2.62 6.91 -11.87
CA LYS A 74 -2.73 5.85 -10.86
C LYS A 74 -2.57 6.41 -9.45
N ALA A 75 -3.21 5.77 -8.49
CA ALA A 75 -3.00 6.03 -7.08
C ALA A 75 -2.70 4.73 -6.31
N VAL A 76 -1.82 4.82 -5.34
CA VAL A 76 -1.43 3.67 -4.52
C VAL A 76 -1.33 4.08 -3.06
N SER A 77 -1.65 3.15 -2.17
CA SER A 77 -1.39 3.26 -0.73
C SER A 77 -0.91 1.91 -0.21
N VAL A 78 0.30 1.85 0.34
CA VAL A 78 0.92 0.62 0.82
C VAL A 78 1.24 0.74 2.30
N THR A 79 0.65 -0.14 3.11
CA THR A 79 0.85 -0.20 4.57
C THR A 79 0.64 1.14 5.30
N ALA A 80 -0.33 1.92 4.85
CA ALA A 80 -0.74 3.17 5.47
C ALA A 80 -2.16 3.08 6.06
N LEU A 81 -3.08 2.39 5.37
CA LEU A 81 -4.48 2.31 5.81
C LEU A 81 -4.69 1.52 7.10
N GLU A 82 -3.68 0.81 7.59
CA GLU A 82 -3.68 0.21 8.94
C GLU A 82 -3.78 1.25 10.05
N PHE A 83 -3.35 2.47 9.78
CA PHE A 83 -3.27 3.58 10.74
C PHE A 83 -4.36 4.64 10.48
N VAL A 84 -5.28 4.35 9.56
CA VAL A 84 -6.36 5.26 9.16
C VAL A 84 -7.70 4.71 9.63
N GLU A 85 -8.38 5.46 10.50
CA GLU A 85 -9.67 5.05 11.07
C GLU A 85 -10.76 4.99 9.99
N ASP A 86 -10.92 6.04 9.21
CA ASP A 86 -11.88 6.12 8.09
C ASP A 86 -11.21 5.72 6.76
N ALA A 87 -10.92 4.43 6.62
CA ALA A 87 -10.30 3.91 5.41
C ALA A 87 -11.18 4.01 4.16
N GLU A 88 -12.52 3.98 4.33
CA GLU A 88 -13.45 4.18 3.22
C GLU A 88 -13.31 5.61 2.64
N ARG A 89 -13.19 6.61 3.50
CA ARG A 89 -12.95 7.99 3.06
C ARG A 89 -11.61 8.12 2.35
N ALA A 90 -10.55 7.50 2.88
CA ALA A 90 -9.24 7.50 2.22
C ALA A 90 -9.34 6.88 0.82
N VAL A 91 -10.01 5.75 0.67
CA VAL A 91 -10.22 5.09 -0.64
C VAL A 91 -11.06 5.98 -1.56
N ARG A 92 -12.13 6.63 -1.07
CA ARG A 92 -12.89 7.61 -1.88
C ARG A 92 -12.01 8.75 -2.40
N GLU A 93 -11.10 9.27 -1.59
CA GLU A 93 -10.13 10.30 -2.02
C GLU A 93 -9.18 9.78 -3.09
N LEU A 94 -8.64 8.54 -2.94
CA LEU A 94 -7.82 7.90 -3.98
C LEU A 94 -8.59 7.78 -5.31
N PHE A 95 -9.87 7.37 -5.24
CA PHE A 95 -10.73 7.33 -6.42
C PHE A 95 -10.97 8.71 -7.02
N ARG A 96 -11.22 9.73 -6.19
CA ARG A 96 -11.46 11.11 -6.65
C ARG A 96 -10.30 11.63 -7.47
N VAL A 97 -9.08 11.49 -6.94
CA VAL A 97 -7.87 12.05 -7.58
C VAL A 97 -7.33 11.22 -8.74
N THR A 98 -7.79 9.98 -8.91
CA THR A 98 -7.40 9.12 -10.03
C THR A 98 -8.26 9.41 -11.26
N LYS A 99 -7.67 9.47 -12.45
CA LYS A 99 -8.36 9.65 -13.72
C LYS A 99 -9.29 8.48 -14.03
N ARG A 100 -10.30 8.70 -14.86
CA ARG A 100 -11.12 7.62 -15.44
C ARG A 100 -10.23 6.65 -16.23
N GLY A 101 -10.52 5.35 -16.11
CA GLY A 101 -9.68 4.29 -16.65
C GLY A 101 -8.40 4.01 -15.84
N GLY A 102 -8.08 4.85 -14.87
CA GLY A 102 -6.92 4.70 -14.01
C GLY A 102 -7.07 3.56 -12.99
N SER A 103 -5.97 3.20 -12.34
CA SER A 103 -5.92 2.12 -11.33
C SER A 103 -5.70 2.68 -9.95
N ILE A 104 -6.42 2.13 -8.99
CA ILE A 104 -6.20 2.39 -7.56
C ILE A 104 -5.74 1.07 -6.91
N VAL A 105 -4.60 1.09 -6.23
CA VAL A 105 -4.10 -0.08 -5.50
C VAL A 105 -3.94 0.27 -4.03
N VAL A 106 -4.54 -0.55 -3.18
CA VAL A 106 -4.30 -0.50 -1.74
C VAL A 106 -3.70 -1.82 -1.30
N ALA A 107 -2.59 -1.76 -0.58
CA ALA A 107 -1.97 -2.93 0.03
C ALA A 107 -1.86 -2.72 1.54
N SER A 108 -2.22 -3.74 2.29
CA SER A 108 -2.32 -3.72 3.76
C SER A 108 -1.80 -5.01 4.36
N LEU A 109 -1.50 -4.99 5.65
CA LEU A 109 -1.22 -6.19 6.43
C LEU A 109 -2.51 -7.01 6.55
N ASN A 110 -2.42 -8.27 6.15
CA ASN A 110 -3.57 -9.18 6.08
C ASN A 110 -3.92 -9.76 7.45
N SER A 111 -5.15 -9.50 7.92
CA SER A 111 -5.62 -9.98 9.22
C SER A 111 -5.72 -11.51 9.32
N LEU A 112 -5.83 -12.21 8.19
CA LEU A 112 -5.92 -13.68 8.11
C LEU A 112 -4.54 -14.36 8.15
N SER A 113 -3.45 -13.58 8.09
CA SER A 113 -2.11 -14.15 8.03
C SER A 113 -1.57 -14.54 9.41
N PRO A 114 -0.74 -15.60 9.52
CA PRO A 114 0.00 -15.90 10.73
C PRO A 114 0.92 -14.75 11.18
N TRP A 115 1.41 -13.95 10.24
CA TRP A 115 2.20 -12.74 10.54
C TRP A 115 1.39 -11.69 11.29
N ALA A 116 0.08 -11.54 11.01
CA ALA A 116 -0.79 -10.61 11.74
C ALA A 116 -0.95 -11.01 13.20
N VAL A 117 -1.13 -12.31 13.47
CA VAL A 117 -1.22 -12.86 14.83
C VAL A 117 0.05 -12.52 15.60
N ARG A 118 1.21 -12.84 15.02
CA ARG A 118 2.51 -12.56 15.61
C ARG A 118 2.72 -11.06 15.86
N ARG A 119 2.44 -10.20 14.88
CA ARG A 119 2.62 -8.75 15.00
C ARG A 119 1.74 -8.14 16.08
N ARG A 120 0.49 -8.62 16.21
CA ARG A 120 -0.40 -8.20 17.31
C ARG A 120 0.19 -8.61 18.68
N ALA A 121 0.68 -9.83 18.81
CA ALA A 121 1.31 -10.30 20.05
C ALA A 121 2.56 -9.49 20.40
N GLU A 122 3.45 -9.25 19.45
CA GLU A 122 4.65 -8.42 19.62
C GLU A 122 4.28 -6.97 20.00
N ALA A 123 3.24 -6.39 19.37
CA ALA A 123 2.77 -5.04 19.66
C ALA A 123 2.19 -4.92 21.09
N GLN A 124 1.45 -5.91 21.55
CA GLN A 124 0.93 -5.94 22.92
C GLN A 124 2.06 -6.00 23.97
N ALA A 125 3.12 -6.75 23.68
CA ALA A 125 4.27 -6.89 24.57
C ALA A 125 5.18 -5.63 24.60
N LYS A 126 5.10 -4.76 23.58
CA LYS A 126 5.97 -3.58 23.46
C LYS A 126 5.22 -2.28 23.72
N PRO A 127 5.45 -1.59 24.86
CA PRO A 127 4.89 -0.26 25.10
C PRO A 127 5.26 0.73 23.98
N GLY A 128 4.29 1.53 23.53
CA GLY A 128 4.51 2.52 22.47
C GLY A 128 4.62 1.96 21.04
N SER A 129 4.30 0.69 20.83
CA SER A 129 4.23 0.13 19.49
C SER A 129 3.07 0.75 18.70
N ILE A 130 3.36 1.31 17.51
CA ILE A 130 2.34 1.87 16.60
C ILE A 130 1.34 0.80 16.12
N PHE A 131 1.70 -0.48 16.18
CA PHE A 131 0.83 -1.58 15.75
C PHE A 131 -0.20 -2.02 16.81
N ARG A 132 -0.22 -1.40 17.99
CA ARG A 132 -1.23 -1.73 19.03
C ARG A 132 -2.63 -1.37 18.60
N GLU A 133 -2.75 -0.27 17.84
CA GLU A 133 -4.01 0.27 17.34
C GLU A 133 -4.17 0.07 15.82
N ALA A 134 -3.23 -0.66 15.20
CA ALA A 134 -3.28 -0.89 13.77
C ALA A 134 -4.47 -1.80 13.37
N LEU A 135 -5.21 -1.37 12.38
CA LEU A 135 -6.40 -2.05 11.84
C LEU A 135 -6.00 -2.94 10.66
N PHE A 136 -5.64 -4.20 10.95
CA PHE A 136 -5.38 -5.18 9.89
C PHE A 136 -6.70 -5.65 9.30
N ARG A 137 -6.79 -5.68 7.97
CA ARG A 137 -7.99 -6.06 7.23
C ARG A 137 -7.80 -7.37 6.51
N SER A 138 -8.88 -8.16 6.43
CA SER A 138 -8.95 -9.32 5.55
C SER A 138 -9.08 -8.89 4.08
N PRO A 139 -8.88 -9.80 3.12
CA PRO A 139 -9.16 -9.53 1.72
C PRO A 139 -10.56 -8.98 1.46
N ASP A 140 -11.57 -9.57 2.09
CA ASP A 140 -12.97 -9.14 1.92
C ASP A 140 -13.23 -7.76 2.52
N GLU A 141 -12.71 -7.49 3.73
CA GLU A 141 -12.80 -6.17 4.37
C GLU A 141 -12.08 -5.09 3.54
N LEU A 142 -10.95 -5.43 2.91
CA LEU A 142 -10.23 -4.48 2.07
C LEU A 142 -10.99 -4.22 0.76
N CYS A 143 -11.54 -5.25 0.12
CA CYS A 143 -12.39 -5.10 -1.06
C CYS A 143 -13.62 -4.24 -0.79
N ALA A 144 -14.25 -4.39 0.37
CA ALA A 144 -15.45 -3.67 0.76
C ALA A 144 -15.25 -2.16 0.94
N LEU A 145 -14.00 -1.65 0.95
CA LEU A 145 -13.71 -0.21 1.02
C LEU A 145 -14.13 0.55 -0.26
N ALA A 146 -14.41 -0.15 -1.37
CA ALA A 146 -14.94 0.44 -2.59
C ALA A 146 -16.17 -0.31 -3.09
N THR A 147 -17.05 0.39 -3.81
CA THR A 147 -18.29 -0.18 -4.37
C THR A 147 -18.09 -0.88 -5.71
N VAL A 148 -16.89 -0.79 -6.28
CA VAL A 148 -16.52 -1.44 -7.54
C VAL A 148 -15.74 -2.73 -7.27
N GLU A 149 -15.87 -3.69 -8.15
CA GLU A 149 -15.17 -4.97 -8.04
C GLU A 149 -13.65 -4.76 -8.13
N GLY A 150 -12.90 -5.37 -7.21
CA GLY A 150 -11.45 -5.29 -7.13
C GLY A 150 -10.77 -6.63 -7.41
N THR A 151 -9.60 -6.58 -8.04
CA THR A 151 -8.72 -7.75 -8.17
C THR A 151 -7.86 -7.88 -6.93
N VAL A 152 -7.98 -9.00 -6.23
CA VAL A 152 -7.22 -9.30 -4.99
C VAL A 152 -5.99 -10.13 -5.29
N ARG A 153 -4.91 -9.85 -4.57
CA ARG A 153 -3.70 -10.69 -4.49
C ARG A 153 -3.18 -10.67 -3.06
N THR A 154 -2.57 -11.78 -2.67
CA THR A 154 -1.82 -11.89 -1.41
C THR A 154 -0.36 -12.23 -1.69
N ALA A 155 0.52 -11.90 -0.76
CA ALA A 155 1.95 -12.13 -0.88
C ALA A 155 2.57 -12.41 0.49
N VAL A 156 3.80 -12.95 0.47
CA VAL A 156 4.54 -13.37 1.66
C VAL A 156 3.81 -14.51 2.38
N HIS A 157 3.75 -15.66 1.68
CA HIS A 157 3.10 -16.89 2.16
C HIS A 157 4.01 -17.72 3.08
N PHE A 158 5.28 -17.35 3.18
CA PHE A 158 6.25 -18.00 4.05
C PHE A 158 6.21 -17.42 5.48
N GLN A 159 6.70 -18.20 6.44
CA GLN A 159 6.84 -17.80 7.84
C GLN A 159 8.24 -17.23 8.09
N LYS A 160 8.41 -16.53 9.23
CA LYS A 160 9.69 -15.93 9.61
C LYS A 160 10.82 -16.95 9.79
N ASP A 161 10.45 -18.14 10.22
CA ASP A 161 11.38 -19.22 10.61
C ASP A 161 11.64 -20.20 9.46
N GLU A 162 11.10 -19.94 8.26
CA GLU A 162 11.35 -20.74 7.06
C GLU A 162 12.80 -20.56 6.58
N ALA A 163 13.36 -21.65 6.06
CA ALA A 163 14.70 -21.65 5.52
C ALA A 163 14.79 -20.72 4.28
N PRO A 164 15.82 -19.86 4.17
CA PRO A 164 15.91 -18.85 3.11
C PRO A 164 15.84 -19.43 1.69
N ASP A 165 16.34 -20.65 1.49
CA ASP A 165 16.32 -21.37 0.21
C ASP A 165 14.93 -21.89 -0.17
N GLN A 166 13.99 -22.03 0.79
CA GLN A 166 12.62 -22.49 0.57
C GLN A 166 11.63 -21.35 0.33
N ILE A 167 11.96 -20.13 0.73
CA ILE A 167 11.05 -18.96 0.68
C ILE A 167 10.48 -18.75 -0.73
N GLY A 168 11.30 -18.82 -1.76
CA GLY A 168 10.88 -18.62 -3.14
C GLY A 168 9.87 -19.64 -3.62
N GLU A 169 10.07 -20.90 -3.26
CA GLU A 169 9.16 -21.98 -3.62
C GLU A 169 7.83 -21.91 -2.85
N ILE A 170 7.88 -21.62 -1.54
CA ILE A 170 6.68 -21.43 -0.71
C ILE A 170 5.83 -20.27 -1.26
N GLU A 171 6.46 -19.15 -1.59
CA GLU A 171 5.78 -18.01 -2.18
C GLU A 171 5.14 -18.36 -3.53
N ARG A 172 5.86 -19.05 -4.39
CA ARG A 172 5.36 -19.50 -5.71
C ARG A 172 4.13 -20.43 -5.56
N LEU A 173 4.22 -21.42 -4.67
CA LEU A 173 3.14 -22.35 -4.39
C LEU A 173 1.91 -21.66 -3.78
N GLY A 174 2.12 -20.76 -2.82
CA GLY A 174 1.05 -19.98 -2.21
C GLY A 174 0.27 -19.15 -3.23
N ARG A 175 0.98 -18.47 -4.14
CA ARG A 175 0.36 -17.72 -5.23
C ARG A 175 -0.39 -18.60 -6.22
N GLN A 176 0.18 -19.76 -6.62
CA GLN A 176 -0.46 -20.70 -7.54
C GLN A 176 -1.73 -21.34 -6.94
N ALA A 177 -1.71 -21.63 -5.66
CA ALA A 177 -2.86 -22.16 -4.93
C ALA A 177 -3.93 -21.11 -4.63
N GLY A 178 -3.66 -19.82 -4.92
CA GLY A 178 -4.59 -18.73 -4.62
C GLY A 178 -4.82 -18.53 -3.11
N LEU A 179 -3.81 -18.83 -2.28
CA LEU A 179 -3.95 -18.72 -0.83
C LEU A 179 -4.21 -17.26 -0.44
N MET A 180 -5.24 -17.05 0.39
CA MET A 180 -5.64 -15.72 0.87
C MET A 180 -5.02 -15.37 2.23
N THR A 181 -4.02 -16.13 2.69
CA THR A 181 -3.39 -16.00 4.01
C THR A 181 -1.96 -15.42 3.98
N GLY A 182 -1.50 -14.92 2.84
CA GLY A 182 -0.22 -14.20 2.75
C GLY A 182 -0.17 -13.01 3.70
N ALA A 183 1.01 -12.62 4.18
CA ALA A 183 1.20 -11.53 5.16
C ALA A 183 0.67 -10.19 4.67
N PHE A 184 0.70 -9.96 3.37
CA PHE A 184 0.12 -8.78 2.72
C PHE A 184 -1.06 -9.18 1.85
N VAL A 185 -2.07 -8.34 1.85
CA VAL A 185 -3.17 -8.34 0.89
C VAL A 185 -3.15 -7.04 0.11
N ALA A 186 -3.35 -7.12 -1.19
CA ALA A 186 -3.50 -5.97 -2.07
C ALA A 186 -4.77 -6.10 -2.92
N VAL A 187 -5.46 -5.00 -3.08
CA VAL A 187 -6.63 -4.88 -3.97
C VAL A 187 -6.35 -3.82 -5.02
N CYS A 188 -6.65 -4.13 -6.27
CA CYS A 188 -6.61 -3.20 -7.38
C CYS A 188 -8.02 -2.97 -7.91
N TRP A 189 -8.45 -1.72 -7.94
CA TRP A 189 -9.67 -1.28 -8.60
C TRP A 189 -9.37 -0.49 -9.85
N LYS A 190 -10.30 -0.51 -10.80
CA LYS A 190 -10.33 0.38 -11.96
C LYS A 190 -11.40 1.44 -11.77
N LYS A 191 -11.06 2.71 -11.98
CA LYS A 191 -12.03 3.79 -12.00
C LYS A 191 -12.71 3.84 -13.37
N ASN A 192 -14.02 3.66 -13.37
CA ASN A 192 -14.84 3.75 -14.59
C ASN A 192 -15.08 5.21 -15.02
#